data_1fe1169060568080d06a650f2278d987
#
_entry.id   1fe1169060568080d06a650f2278d987
#
_cell.length_a   1.000
_cell.length_b   1.000
_cell.length_c   1.000
_cell.angle_alpha   90.00
_cell.angle_beta   90.00
_cell.angle_gamma   90.00
#
_symmetry.space_group_name_H-M   'P 1'
#
loop_
_entity.id
_entity.type
_entity.pdbx_description
1 polymer ?
#
loop_
_entity_poly.entity_id
_entity_poly.type
_entity_poly.pdbx_seq_one_letter_code
_entity_poly.pdbx_strand_id
1 'polypeptide(L)'
;MELKSRNVQHARNLFDRAVTLLPRIDQLWYKYVYLEELLQNIAGARQVFERWMQWEPDDKAWQAYIKLEERYQELDRSSAIYERWVGVRPEPRVWVKWAKFEEERGRVDKAREVFQTSLEFFGDDEEQVERAQAVFSAFAKMETRLKEFERARVIYKVTKKFLDLVLC
;
A
#
# COMPACT_ATOMS: atom_id res chain seq x y z
N MET A 1 17.60 -35.88 -6.36
CA MET A 1 17.10 -34.62 -6.95
C MET A 1 15.68 -34.74 -7.49
N GLU A 2 15.33 -35.73 -8.24
CA GLU A 2 13.99 -35.91 -8.84
C GLU A 2 12.84 -36.05 -7.84
N LEU A 3 13.02 -36.73 -6.71
CA LEU A 3 12.00 -36.86 -5.67
C LEU A 3 11.65 -35.52 -5.00
N LYS A 4 12.63 -34.64 -4.77
CA LYS A 4 12.39 -33.29 -4.23
C LYS A 4 11.64 -32.41 -5.24
N SER A 5 11.98 -32.48 -6.53
CA SER A 5 11.32 -31.70 -7.56
C SER A 5 9.86 -32.16 -7.80
N ARG A 6 9.58 -33.44 -7.72
CA ARG A 6 8.22 -34.00 -7.80
C ARG A 6 7.36 -33.53 -6.63
N ASN A 7 7.91 -33.54 -5.39
CA ASN A 7 7.20 -33.07 -4.20
C ASN A 7 6.89 -31.56 -4.26
N VAL A 8 7.82 -30.77 -4.77
CA VAL A 8 7.63 -29.32 -5.00
C VAL A 8 6.50 -29.07 -5.99
N GLN A 9 6.53 -29.75 -7.14
CA GLN A 9 5.49 -29.60 -8.16
C GLN A 9 4.12 -30.07 -7.64
N HIS A 10 4.09 -31.13 -6.86
CA HIS A 10 2.87 -31.59 -6.22
C HIS A 10 2.32 -30.57 -5.23
N ALA A 11 3.16 -29.97 -4.39
CA ALA A 11 2.77 -28.90 -3.47
C ALA A 11 2.22 -27.66 -4.21
N ARG A 12 2.88 -27.23 -5.30
CA ARG A 12 2.38 -26.14 -6.15
C ARG A 12 1.00 -26.44 -6.72
N ASN A 13 0.80 -27.64 -7.24
CA ASN A 13 -0.47 -28.05 -7.81
C ASN A 13 -1.59 -28.08 -6.75
N LEU A 14 -1.28 -28.51 -5.52
CA LEU A 14 -2.23 -28.48 -4.41
C LEU A 14 -2.62 -27.06 -4.05
N PHE A 15 -1.64 -26.14 -3.88
CA PHE A 15 -1.93 -24.76 -3.58
C PHE A 15 -2.68 -24.07 -4.71
N ASP A 16 -2.30 -24.32 -5.95
CA ASP A 16 -2.98 -23.76 -7.12
C ASP A 16 -4.47 -24.14 -7.15
N ARG A 17 -4.77 -25.41 -6.92
CA ARG A 17 -6.14 -25.90 -6.81
C ARG A 17 -6.86 -25.33 -5.61
N ALA A 18 -6.19 -25.26 -4.45
CA ALA A 18 -6.78 -24.75 -3.22
C ALA A 18 -7.20 -23.27 -3.35
N VAL A 19 -6.33 -22.40 -3.87
CA VAL A 19 -6.65 -20.98 -4.07
C VAL A 19 -7.68 -20.76 -5.18
N THR A 20 -7.75 -21.65 -6.16
CA THR A 20 -8.77 -21.59 -7.22
C THR A 20 -10.16 -21.94 -6.65
N LEU A 21 -10.24 -22.95 -5.80
CA LEU A 21 -11.49 -23.41 -5.21
C LEU A 21 -11.95 -22.52 -4.02
N LEU A 22 -11.01 -22.00 -3.26
CA LEU A 22 -11.24 -21.25 -2.02
C LEU A 22 -10.49 -19.91 -2.01
N PRO A 23 -10.76 -19.02 -2.98
CA PRO A 23 -10.00 -17.78 -3.18
C PRO A 23 -10.15 -16.76 -2.06
N ARG A 24 -11.14 -16.91 -1.19
CA ARG A 24 -11.41 -16.03 -0.04
C ARG A 24 -10.70 -16.45 1.25
N ILE A 25 -9.93 -17.54 1.21
CA ILE A 25 -9.17 -18.02 2.36
C ILE A 25 -7.73 -17.52 2.24
N ASP A 26 -7.42 -16.41 2.88
CA ASP A 26 -6.13 -15.71 2.82
C ASP A 26 -4.95 -16.60 3.22
N GLN A 27 -5.14 -17.50 4.20
CA GLN A 27 -4.11 -18.42 4.67
C GLN A 27 -3.53 -19.31 3.54
N LEU A 28 -4.35 -19.69 2.56
CA LEU A 28 -3.89 -20.49 1.42
C LEU A 28 -2.95 -19.68 0.53
N TRP A 29 -3.27 -18.43 0.29
CA TRP A 29 -2.44 -17.51 -0.48
C TRP A 29 -1.12 -17.22 0.21
N TYR A 30 -1.12 -16.93 1.51
CA TYR A 30 0.10 -16.70 2.29
C TYR A 30 1.03 -17.91 2.23
N LYS A 31 0.51 -19.12 2.40
CA LYS A 31 1.30 -20.35 2.33
C LYS A 31 1.84 -20.60 0.92
N TYR A 32 1.06 -20.29 -0.10
CA TYR A 32 1.50 -20.43 -1.49
C TYR A 32 2.65 -19.47 -1.82
N VAL A 33 2.50 -18.20 -1.47
CA VAL A 33 3.58 -17.21 -1.63
C VAL A 33 4.83 -17.63 -0.87
N TYR A 34 4.67 -18.09 0.37
CA TYR A 34 5.78 -18.55 1.20
C TYR A 34 6.51 -19.73 0.58
N LEU A 35 5.80 -20.68 0.00
CA LEU A 35 6.40 -21.80 -0.75
C LEU A 35 7.27 -21.29 -1.90
N GLU A 36 6.75 -20.40 -2.74
CA GLU A 36 7.48 -19.86 -3.88
C GLU A 36 8.72 -19.05 -3.43
N GLU A 37 8.60 -18.28 -2.36
CA GLU A 37 9.72 -17.53 -1.79
C GLU A 37 10.81 -18.46 -1.21
N LEU A 38 10.44 -19.52 -0.49
CA LEU A 38 11.38 -20.55 -0.01
C LEU A 38 12.17 -21.21 -1.15
N LEU A 39 11.52 -21.40 -2.29
CA LEU A 39 12.13 -21.98 -3.49
C LEU A 39 12.95 -20.96 -4.28
N GLN A 40 13.10 -19.74 -3.77
CA GLN A 40 13.77 -18.63 -4.46
C GLN A 40 13.11 -18.26 -5.81
N ASN A 41 11.84 -18.65 -5.98
CA ASN A 41 11.05 -18.33 -7.16
C ASN A 41 10.26 -17.03 -6.93
N ILE A 42 10.95 -15.89 -6.93
CA ILE A 42 10.34 -14.59 -6.64
C ILE A 42 9.34 -14.19 -7.73
N ALA A 43 9.64 -14.51 -8.98
CA ALA A 43 8.68 -14.30 -10.08
C ALA A 43 7.38 -15.09 -9.87
N GLY A 44 7.47 -16.31 -9.39
CA GLY A 44 6.31 -17.13 -9.02
C GLY A 44 5.53 -16.55 -7.85
N ALA A 45 6.21 -16.09 -6.80
CA ALA A 45 5.59 -15.41 -5.66
C ALA A 45 4.81 -14.16 -6.10
N ARG A 46 5.38 -13.35 -7.00
CA ARG A 46 4.70 -12.20 -7.61
C ARG A 46 3.43 -12.61 -8.37
N GLN A 47 3.49 -13.65 -9.17
CA GLN A 47 2.33 -14.14 -9.90
C GLN A 47 1.20 -14.60 -8.96
N VAL A 48 1.55 -15.24 -7.85
CA VAL A 48 0.57 -15.64 -6.83
C VAL A 48 -0.07 -14.40 -6.20
N PHE A 49 0.71 -13.38 -5.83
CA PHE A 49 0.18 -12.12 -5.34
C PHE A 49 -0.73 -11.43 -6.37
N GLU A 50 -0.35 -11.35 -7.63
CA GLU A 50 -1.16 -10.74 -8.68
C GLU A 50 -2.53 -11.42 -8.83
N ARG A 51 -2.58 -12.74 -8.74
CA ARG A 51 -3.84 -13.50 -8.72
C ARG A 51 -4.67 -13.19 -7.48
N TRP A 52 -4.01 -13.10 -6.32
CA TRP A 52 -4.68 -12.80 -5.05
C TRP A 52 -5.28 -11.39 -5.04
N MET A 53 -4.54 -10.39 -5.53
CA MET A 53 -5.00 -8.99 -5.60
C MET A 53 -6.28 -8.82 -6.44
N GLN A 54 -6.55 -9.69 -7.41
CA GLN A 54 -7.81 -9.69 -8.19
C GLN A 54 -9.06 -9.93 -7.32
N TRP A 55 -8.88 -10.52 -6.15
CA TRP A 55 -9.96 -10.77 -5.18
C TRP A 55 -10.14 -9.63 -4.18
N GLU A 56 -9.41 -8.54 -4.35
CA GLU A 56 -9.42 -7.37 -3.46
C GLU A 56 -9.31 -7.76 -1.97
N PRO A 57 -8.25 -8.49 -1.57
CA PRO A 57 -8.08 -8.95 -0.20
C PRO A 57 -7.93 -7.79 0.78
N ASP A 58 -7.79 -8.10 2.06
CA ASP A 58 -7.62 -7.10 3.09
C ASP A 58 -6.28 -6.34 3.01
N ASP A 59 -6.12 -5.31 3.82
CA ASP A 59 -4.92 -4.46 3.85
C ASP A 59 -3.64 -5.25 4.18
N LYS A 60 -3.75 -6.34 4.94
CA LYS A 60 -2.59 -7.18 5.30
C LYS A 60 -1.99 -7.87 4.08
N ALA A 61 -2.82 -8.29 3.14
CA ALA A 61 -2.35 -8.89 1.89
C ALA A 61 -1.57 -7.89 1.03
N TRP A 62 -2.08 -6.67 0.87
CA TRP A 62 -1.39 -5.59 0.19
C TRP A 62 -0.04 -5.26 0.85
N GLN A 63 -0.03 -5.16 2.17
CA GLN A 63 1.21 -4.93 2.94
C GLN A 63 2.21 -6.08 2.77
N ALA A 64 1.74 -7.33 2.74
CA ALA A 64 2.60 -8.49 2.52
C ALA A 64 3.26 -8.46 1.14
N TYR A 65 2.52 -8.04 0.10
CA TYR A 65 3.08 -7.88 -1.24
C TYR A 65 4.13 -6.76 -1.29
N ILE A 66 3.85 -5.61 -0.70
CA ILE A 66 4.82 -4.51 -0.59
C ILE A 66 6.10 -4.98 0.12
N LYS A 67 5.95 -5.69 1.25
CA LYS A 67 7.09 -6.23 2.00
C LYS A 67 7.92 -7.25 1.23
N LEU A 68 7.29 -8.03 0.34
CA LEU A 68 8.03 -8.89 -0.58
C LEU A 68 8.97 -8.04 -1.45
N GLU A 69 8.44 -7.02 -2.11
CA GLU A 69 9.24 -6.18 -3.00
C GLU A 69 10.32 -5.38 -2.24
N GLU A 70 10.02 -4.91 -1.02
CA GLU A 70 11.02 -4.25 -0.15
C GLU A 70 12.18 -5.19 0.22
N ARG A 71 11.91 -6.46 0.55
CA ARG A 71 12.96 -7.46 0.85
C ARG A 71 13.92 -7.67 -0.31
N TYR A 72 13.41 -7.57 -1.53
CA TYR A 72 14.20 -7.73 -2.76
C TYR A 72 14.67 -6.40 -3.35
N GLN A 73 14.55 -5.30 -2.59
CA GLN A 73 14.99 -3.94 -2.97
C GLN A 73 14.32 -3.40 -4.24
N GLU A 74 13.13 -3.90 -4.56
CA GLU A 74 12.32 -3.46 -5.71
C GLU A 74 11.37 -2.33 -5.30
N LEU A 75 11.94 -1.22 -4.83
CA LEU A 75 11.19 -0.12 -4.21
C LEU A 75 10.24 0.59 -5.17
N ASP A 76 10.53 0.62 -6.47
CA ASP A 76 9.61 1.19 -7.46
C ASP A 76 8.39 0.29 -7.68
N ARG A 77 8.56 -1.02 -7.55
CA ARG A 77 7.43 -1.96 -7.53
C ARG A 77 6.58 -1.78 -6.28
N SER A 78 7.21 -1.58 -5.12
CA SER A 78 6.50 -1.27 -3.87
C SER A 78 5.62 -0.02 -4.04
N SER A 79 6.14 1.05 -4.63
CA SER A 79 5.39 2.27 -4.92
C SER A 79 4.19 2.02 -5.84
N ALA A 80 4.39 1.26 -6.92
CA ALA A 80 3.31 0.87 -7.83
C ALA A 80 2.21 0.03 -7.15
N ILE A 81 2.58 -0.81 -6.18
CA ILE A 81 1.60 -1.58 -5.40
C ILE A 81 0.80 -0.65 -4.47
N TYR A 82 1.46 0.34 -3.82
CA TYR A 82 0.76 1.36 -3.05
C TYR A 82 -0.25 2.13 -3.90
N GLU A 83 0.11 2.56 -5.11
CA GLU A 83 -0.77 3.25 -6.05
C GLU A 83 -2.03 2.42 -6.36
N ARG A 84 -1.85 1.13 -6.63
CA ARG A 84 -2.97 0.21 -6.85
C ARG A 84 -3.83 0.02 -5.60
N TRP A 85 -3.20 -0.07 -4.43
CA TRP A 85 -3.90 -0.23 -3.16
C TRP A 85 -4.78 0.98 -2.83
N VAL A 86 -4.30 2.21 -2.99
CA VAL A 86 -5.13 3.40 -2.82
C VAL A 86 -6.24 3.49 -3.86
N GLY A 87 -6.04 2.97 -5.07
CA GLY A 87 -7.09 2.86 -6.10
C GLY A 87 -8.24 1.95 -5.70
N VAL A 88 -7.95 0.85 -4.99
CA VAL A 88 -8.96 -0.09 -4.48
C VAL A 88 -9.55 0.39 -3.14
N ARG A 89 -8.73 0.93 -2.26
CA ARG A 89 -9.12 1.44 -0.93
C ARG A 89 -8.54 2.81 -0.67
N PRO A 90 -9.22 3.87 -1.12
CA PRO A 90 -8.75 5.25 -0.96
C PRO A 90 -8.94 5.77 0.47
N GLU A 91 -8.46 5.03 1.46
CA GLU A 91 -8.54 5.42 2.86
C GLU A 91 -7.34 6.30 3.27
N PRO A 92 -7.52 7.30 4.14
CA PRO A 92 -6.44 8.18 4.58
C PRO A 92 -5.21 7.43 5.06
N ARG A 93 -5.40 6.32 5.79
CA ARG A 93 -4.30 5.50 6.31
C ARG A 93 -3.42 4.89 5.21
N VAL A 94 -4.00 4.56 4.05
CA VAL A 94 -3.27 3.98 2.92
C VAL A 94 -2.45 5.07 2.22
N TRP A 95 -3.03 6.22 1.97
CA TRP A 95 -2.35 7.39 1.42
C TRP A 95 -1.16 7.81 2.30
N VAL A 96 -1.37 7.91 3.61
CA VAL A 96 -0.32 8.27 4.58
C VAL A 96 0.80 7.23 4.60
N LYS A 97 0.47 5.94 4.53
CA LYS A 97 1.50 4.88 4.44
C LYS A 97 2.34 5.01 3.18
N TRP A 98 1.72 5.28 2.04
CA TRP A 98 2.45 5.48 0.79
C TRP A 98 3.35 6.70 0.85
N ALA A 99 2.83 7.85 1.27
CA ALA A 99 3.63 9.06 1.42
C ALA A 99 4.83 8.86 2.36
N LYS A 100 4.60 8.19 3.50
CA LYS A 100 5.67 7.85 4.45
C LYS A 100 6.72 6.92 3.83
N PHE A 101 6.31 5.92 3.08
CA PHE A 101 7.22 5.04 2.35
C PHE A 101 8.10 5.83 1.37
N GLU A 102 7.53 6.78 0.62
CA GLU A 102 8.29 7.63 -0.31
C GLU A 102 9.24 8.58 0.46
N GLU A 103 8.81 9.13 1.59
CA GLU A 103 9.67 9.95 2.48
C GLU A 103 10.88 9.14 2.99
N GLU A 104 10.66 7.93 3.50
CA GLU A 104 11.69 7.06 4.07
C GLU A 104 12.74 6.62 3.04
N ARG A 105 12.37 6.47 1.78
CA ARG A 105 13.30 6.18 0.68
C ARG A 105 13.94 7.44 0.07
N GLY A 106 13.72 8.60 0.66
CA GLY A 106 14.32 9.87 0.24
C GLY A 106 13.62 10.57 -0.93
N ARG A 107 12.47 10.06 -1.39
CA ARG A 107 11.69 10.66 -2.49
C ARG A 107 10.63 11.64 -1.96
N VAL A 108 11.11 12.71 -1.32
CA VAL A 108 10.26 13.70 -0.67
C VAL A 108 9.27 14.37 -1.64
N ASP A 109 9.71 14.64 -2.88
CA ASP A 109 8.81 15.26 -3.87
C ASP A 109 7.66 14.31 -4.26
N LYS A 110 7.94 13.01 -4.35
CA LYS A 110 6.88 11.99 -4.56
C LYS A 110 5.96 11.88 -3.36
N ALA A 111 6.48 11.93 -2.14
CA ALA A 111 5.65 11.96 -0.93
C ALA A 111 4.69 13.17 -0.92
N ARG A 112 5.18 14.35 -1.32
CA ARG A 112 4.36 15.55 -1.48
C ARG A 112 3.27 15.39 -2.53
N GLU A 113 3.63 14.84 -3.68
CA GLU A 113 2.67 14.53 -4.76
C GLU A 113 1.56 13.59 -4.26
N VAL A 114 1.92 12.52 -3.53
CA VAL A 114 0.95 11.57 -2.94
C VAL A 114 -0.01 12.29 -2.00
N PHE A 115 0.48 13.15 -1.12
CA PHE A 115 -0.38 13.94 -0.24
C PHE A 115 -1.29 14.90 -1.02
N GLN A 116 -0.78 15.61 -2.01
CA GLN A 116 -1.57 16.51 -2.84
C GLN A 116 -2.68 15.77 -3.58
N THR A 117 -2.34 14.66 -4.23
CA THR A 117 -3.33 13.82 -4.93
C THR A 117 -4.40 13.29 -3.96
N SER A 118 -4.03 12.91 -2.74
CA SER A 118 -5.00 12.45 -1.74
C SER A 118 -5.96 13.55 -1.31
N LEU A 119 -5.47 14.78 -1.16
CA LEU A 119 -6.32 15.93 -0.82
C LEU A 119 -7.26 16.32 -1.97
N GLU A 120 -6.80 16.23 -3.21
CA GLU A 120 -7.65 16.40 -4.39
C GLU A 120 -8.74 15.32 -4.47
N PHE A 121 -8.38 14.07 -4.10
CA PHE A 121 -9.33 12.96 -4.08
C PHE A 121 -10.44 13.16 -3.03
N PHE A 122 -10.09 13.57 -1.80
CA PHE A 122 -11.09 13.83 -0.77
C PHE A 122 -11.88 15.12 -1.02
N GLY A 123 -11.30 16.08 -1.74
CA GLY A 123 -11.96 17.33 -2.14
C GLY A 123 -12.48 18.16 -0.98
N ASP A 124 -13.49 19.00 -1.29
CA ASP A 124 -14.14 19.91 -0.35
C ASP A 124 -15.49 19.36 0.16
N ASP A 125 -15.71 18.05 0.06
CA ASP A 125 -16.93 17.39 0.46
C ASP A 125 -17.02 17.30 1.98
N GLU A 126 -18.12 17.79 2.55
CA GLU A 126 -18.38 17.78 3.99
C GLU A 126 -18.29 16.38 4.61
N GLU A 127 -18.73 15.34 3.88
CA GLU A 127 -18.66 13.96 4.35
C GLU A 127 -17.21 13.41 4.40
N GLN A 128 -16.28 14.03 3.68
CA GLN A 128 -14.87 13.64 3.61
C GLN A 128 -13.96 14.48 4.52
N VAL A 129 -14.50 15.46 5.23
CA VAL A 129 -13.71 16.43 6.06
C VAL A 129 -12.78 15.74 7.04
N GLU A 130 -13.29 14.76 7.80
CA GLU A 130 -12.47 14.05 8.79
C GLU A 130 -11.32 13.27 8.11
N ARG A 131 -11.57 12.73 6.93
CA ARG A 131 -10.57 12.01 6.13
C ARG A 131 -9.51 12.97 5.59
N ALA A 132 -9.92 14.09 5.04
CA ALA A 132 -9.03 15.16 4.59
C ALA A 132 -8.19 15.71 5.75
N GLN A 133 -8.78 15.91 6.92
CA GLN A 133 -8.07 16.39 8.11
C GLN A 133 -6.94 15.45 8.53
N ALA A 134 -7.17 14.13 8.51
CA ALA A 134 -6.14 13.14 8.83
C ALA A 134 -4.95 13.23 7.88
N VAL A 135 -5.21 13.41 6.58
CA VAL A 135 -4.18 13.59 5.55
C VAL A 135 -3.43 14.91 5.73
N PHE A 136 -4.13 16.03 5.93
CA PHE A 136 -3.51 17.34 6.19
C PHE A 136 -2.57 17.28 7.40
N SER A 137 -3.02 16.67 8.49
CA SER A 137 -2.21 16.51 9.70
C SER A 137 -0.93 15.73 9.44
N ALA A 138 -1.03 14.62 8.70
CA ALA A 138 0.12 13.80 8.34
C ALA A 138 1.10 14.56 7.42
N PHE A 139 0.58 15.31 6.45
CA PHE A 139 1.38 16.14 5.55
C PHE A 139 2.13 17.25 6.30
N ALA A 140 1.44 18.00 7.15
CA ALA A 140 2.07 19.05 7.96
C ALA A 140 3.15 18.49 8.89
N LYS A 141 2.93 17.31 9.48
CA LYS A 141 3.94 16.61 10.30
C LYS A 141 5.16 16.22 9.49
N MET A 142 4.99 15.74 8.25
CA MET A 142 6.10 15.44 7.36
C MET A 142 6.93 16.69 7.08
N GLU A 143 6.31 17.80 6.66
CA GLU A 143 7.04 19.05 6.38
C GLU A 143 7.74 19.59 7.64
N THR A 144 7.15 19.43 8.82
CA THR A 144 7.79 19.79 10.09
C THR A 144 9.04 18.93 10.37
N ARG A 145 8.99 17.62 10.13
CA ARG A 145 10.17 16.74 10.27
C ARG A 145 11.29 17.13 9.30
N LEU A 146 10.92 17.56 8.10
CA LEU A 146 11.84 18.03 7.07
C LEU A 146 12.35 19.45 7.32
N LYS A 147 11.92 20.10 8.42
CA LYS A 147 12.23 21.50 8.79
C LYS A 147 11.73 22.54 7.79
N GLU A 148 10.75 22.18 6.97
CA GLU A 148 10.07 23.05 6.01
C GLU A 148 8.90 23.78 6.70
N PHE A 149 9.24 24.61 7.70
CA PHE A 149 8.26 25.21 8.61
C PHE A 149 7.26 26.13 7.93
N GLU A 150 7.66 26.84 6.87
CA GLU A 150 6.75 27.72 6.14
C GLU A 150 5.69 26.89 5.38
N ARG A 151 6.10 25.77 4.78
CA ARG A 151 5.16 24.84 4.14
C ARG A 151 4.19 24.23 5.16
N ALA A 152 4.71 23.78 6.30
CA ALA A 152 3.89 23.27 7.40
C ALA A 152 2.86 24.30 7.87
N ARG A 153 3.26 25.57 8.02
CA ARG A 153 2.34 26.67 8.40
C ARG A 153 1.23 26.89 7.37
N VAL A 154 1.56 26.86 6.08
CA VAL A 154 0.56 27.01 5.01
C VAL A 154 -0.44 25.87 5.08
N ILE A 155 0.02 24.63 5.24
CA ILE A 155 -0.85 23.45 5.36
C ILE A 155 -1.79 23.59 6.57
N TYR A 156 -1.27 23.96 7.74
CA TYR A 156 -2.11 24.18 8.93
C TYR A 156 -3.14 25.31 8.76
N LYS A 157 -2.78 26.41 8.09
CA LYS A 157 -3.71 27.51 7.80
C LYS A 157 -4.83 27.06 6.85
N VAL A 158 -4.48 26.31 5.81
CA VAL A 158 -5.48 25.76 4.87
C VAL A 158 -6.40 24.78 5.59
N THR A 159 -5.85 23.91 6.44
CA THR A 159 -6.65 22.96 7.24
C THR A 159 -7.62 23.68 8.15
N LYS A 160 -7.16 24.72 8.86
CA LYS A 160 -8.01 25.51 9.75
C LYS A 160 -9.13 26.21 8.98
N LYS A 161 -8.81 26.86 7.86
CA LYS A 161 -9.80 27.53 7.01
C LYS A 161 -10.84 26.53 6.47
N PHE A 162 -10.39 25.33 6.10
CA PHE A 162 -11.26 24.26 5.61
C PHE A 162 -12.23 23.79 6.72
N LEU A 163 -11.73 23.55 7.93
CA LEU A 163 -12.55 23.19 9.09
C LEU A 163 -13.55 24.30 9.47
N ASP A 164 -13.13 25.57 9.46
CA ASP A 164 -14.00 26.71 9.77
C ASP A 164 -15.13 26.86 8.74
N LEU A 165 -14.88 26.53 7.46
CA LEU A 165 -15.90 26.58 6.39
C LEU A 165 -16.94 25.46 6.48
N VAL A 166 -16.56 24.30 6.99
CA VAL A 166 -17.42 23.10 7.03
C VAL A 166 -18.18 23.01 8.36
N LEU A 167 -17.65 23.56 9.45
CA LEU A 167 -18.29 23.54 10.76
C LEU A 167 -19.17 24.77 11.03
N CYS A 168 -19.27 25.71 10.09
CA CYS A 168 -20.21 26.83 10.10
C CYS A 168 -21.45 26.55 9.26
#